data_310e26aa1abf6bbf9b98a2bcca22b5d0
#
_entry.id   310e26aa1abf6bbf9b98a2bcca22b5d0
#
_cell.length_a   1.000
_cell.length_b   1.000
_cell.length_c   1.000
_cell.angle_alpha   90.00
_cell.angle_beta   90.00
_cell.angle_gamma   90.00
#
_symmetry.space_group_name_H-M   'P 1'
#
loop_
_entity.id
_entity.type
_entity.pdbx_description
1 polymer ?
#
loop_
_entity_poly.entity_id
_entity_poly.type
_entity_poly.pdbx_seq_one_letter_code
_entity_poly.pdbx_strand_id
1 'polypeptide(L)'
;MRRSSNKILFIILIINIAFVSINAASASKRKIHLVNTGWHVGIILPIDNVLKRNLPETVNFSDKKYLEIGWGDKTFYKASNPSFSMAFDALLKSTSSVIHLYGFNQTIRTTFKKAEIIELDLEEQNYIKLLYFIHKSLKRNADGSGRLEGSGLYGKENSFFYAANGQFHMFNTCNTWVANAIQSAGIEINSYNIVTSDSLMDAVRDWLRAE
;
A
#
# COMPACT_ATOMS: atom_id res chain seq x y z
N MET A 1 -78.38 8.91 45.31
CA MET A 1 -76.91 8.94 45.35
C MET A 1 -76.36 7.85 44.42
N ARG A 2 -75.90 8.20 43.22
CA ARG A 2 -75.26 7.29 42.22
C ARG A 2 -73.77 7.45 42.29
N ARG A 3 -73.03 6.44 42.72
CA ARG A 3 -71.56 6.36 42.66
C ARG A 3 -71.14 6.02 41.22
N SER A 4 -70.45 6.96 40.59
CA SER A 4 -69.76 6.75 39.30
C SER A 4 -68.44 6.02 39.57
N SER A 5 -68.29 4.88 38.93
CA SER A 5 -67.05 4.07 39.00
C SER A 5 -66.20 4.40 37.74
N ASN A 6 -65.16 5.17 37.92
CA ASN A 6 -64.18 5.42 36.87
C ASN A 6 -63.27 4.21 36.72
N LYS A 7 -63.44 3.49 35.61
CA LYS A 7 -62.50 2.45 35.21
C LYS A 7 -61.36 3.10 34.41
N ILE A 8 -60.20 3.16 35.04
CA ILE A 8 -58.96 3.61 34.36
C ILE A 8 -58.47 2.40 33.53
N LEU A 9 -58.52 2.56 32.23
CA LEU A 9 -58.01 1.59 31.24
C LEU A 9 -56.49 1.82 31.07
N PHE A 10 -55.67 0.95 31.62
CA PHE A 10 -54.23 0.94 31.39
C PHE A 10 -53.94 0.33 30.00
N ILE A 11 -53.56 1.16 29.02
CA ILE A 11 -53.08 0.68 27.74
C ILE A 11 -51.55 0.43 27.90
N ILE A 12 -51.19 -0.88 27.94
CA ILE A 12 -49.78 -1.28 27.91
C ILE A 12 -49.33 -1.23 26.44
N LEU A 13 -48.52 -0.23 26.10
CA LEU A 13 -47.87 -0.15 24.80
C LEU A 13 -46.61 -1.05 24.80
N ILE A 14 -46.73 -2.25 24.20
CA ILE A 14 -45.58 -3.16 24.00
C ILE A 14 -44.78 -2.64 22.83
N ILE A 15 -43.65 -1.96 23.12
CA ILE A 15 -42.66 -1.57 22.10
C ILE A 15 -41.85 -2.81 21.77
N ASN A 16 -42.12 -3.43 20.60
CA ASN A 16 -41.28 -4.45 20.01
C ASN A 16 -40.00 -3.78 19.49
N ILE A 17 -38.93 -3.82 20.26
CA ILE A 17 -37.58 -3.47 19.78
C ILE A 17 -37.11 -4.66 18.94
N ALA A 18 -37.25 -4.57 17.63
CA ALA A 18 -36.59 -5.51 16.72
C ALA A 18 -35.09 -5.29 16.84
N PHE A 19 -34.40 -6.20 17.50
CA PHE A 19 -32.94 -6.32 17.44
C PHE A 19 -32.57 -6.65 15.98
N VAL A 20 -32.25 -5.64 15.19
CA VAL A 20 -31.56 -5.84 13.93
C VAL A 20 -30.15 -6.32 14.29
N SER A 21 -29.94 -7.64 14.24
CA SER A 21 -28.60 -8.22 14.30
C SER A 21 -27.85 -7.70 13.06
N ILE A 22 -27.04 -6.65 13.23
CA ILE A 22 -26.05 -6.25 12.25
C ILE A 22 -25.04 -7.40 12.23
N ASN A 23 -25.23 -8.33 11.29
CA ASN A 23 -24.16 -9.26 10.95
C ASN A 23 -22.99 -8.38 10.51
N ALA A 24 -22.00 -8.19 11.38
CA ALA A 24 -20.69 -7.70 10.99
C ALA A 24 -20.17 -8.70 9.94
N ALA A 25 -20.34 -8.37 8.66
CA ALA A 25 -19.71 -9.12 7.60
C ALA A 25 -18.23 -9.18 8.00
N SER A 26 -17.71 -10.39 8.14
CA SER A 26 -16.28 -10.61 8.41
C SER A 26 -15.51 -9.76 7.39
N ALA A 27 -14.86 -8.70 7.85
CA ALA A 27 -14.14 -7.81 6.99
C ALA A 27 -13.11 -8.63 6.23
N SER A 28 -13.20 -8.65 4.91
CA SER A 28 -12.29 -9.46 4.09
C SER A 28 -10.88 -8.90 4.22
N LYS A 29 -9.98 -9.71 4.75
CA LYS A 29 -8.57 -9.32 4.84
C LYS A 29 -7.92 -9.39 3.47
N ARG A 30 -7.04 -8.44 3.20
CA ARG A 30 -6.25 -8.31 1.98
C ARG A 30 -4.79 -8.60 2.25
N LYS A 31 -4.26 -9.59 1.55
CA LYS A 31 -2.83 -9.92 1.65
C LYS A 31 -1.99 -8.98 0.82
N ILE A 32 -0.98 -8.40 1.46
CA ILE A 32 0.10 -7.68 0.79
C ILE A 32 1.44 -8.29 1.22
N HIS A 33 2.49 -8.05 0.46
CA HIS A 33 3.81 -8.55 0.82
C HIS A 33 4.84 -7.42 0.75
N LEU A 34 5.73 -7.39 1.72
CA LEU A 34 6.94 -6.59 1.69
C LEU A 34 8.09 -7.49 1.23
N VAL A 35 8.84 -7.05 0.24
CA VAL A 35 9.96 -7.81 -0.33
C VAL A 35 11.24 -7.00 -0.20
N ASN A 36 12.13 -7.47 0.68
CA ASN A 36 13.44 -6.88 0.90
C ASN A 36 14.48 -7.54 -0.02
N THR A 37 15.03 -6.79 -0.94
CA THR A 37 16.09 -7.23 -1.87
C THR A 37 17.50 -6.82 -1.42
N GLY A 38 17.66 -6.41 -0.16
CA GLY A 38 18.90 -6.00 0.49
C GLY A 38 19.04 -4.48 0.63
N TRP A 39 18.75 -3.73 -0.42
CA TRP A 39 18.84 -2.25 -0.41
C TRP A 39 17.49 -1.56 -0.41
N HIS A 40 16.50 -2.26 -0.91
CA HIS A 40 15.18 -1.75 -1.23
C HIS A 40 14.12 -2.72 -0.78
N VAL A 41 13.04 -2.18 -0.21
CA VAL A 41 11.81 -2.93 0.05
C VAL A 41 10.75 -2.47 -0.93
N GLY A 42 10.17 -3.44 -1.67
CA GLY A 42 9.00 -3.24 -2.52
C GLY A 42 7.72 -3.72 -1.84
N ILE A 43 6.58 -3.16 -2.25
CA ILE A 43 5.25 -3.62 -1.85
C ILE A 43 4.68 -4.46 -2.98
N ILE A 44 4.26 -5.70 -2.72
CA ILE A 44 3.59 -6.55 -3.71
C ILE A 44 2.12 -6.67 -3.37
N LEU A 45 1.29 -6.41 -4.36
CA LEU A 45 -0.17 -6.50 -4.30
C LEU A 45 -0.69 -7.49 -5.34
N PRO A 46 -1.72 -8.30 -5.03
CA PRO A 46 -2.44 -9.06 -6.06
C PRO A 46 -3.20 -8.09 -6.97
N ILE A 47 -3.18 -8.35 -8.28
CA ILE A 47 -3.92 -7.55 -9.27
C ILE A 47 -5.36 -8.04 -9.32
N ASP A 48 -6.21 -7.45 -8.52
CA ASP A 48 -7.64 -7.71 -8.45
C ASP A 48 -8.48 -6.48 -8.86
N ASN A 49 -9.79 -6.60 -8.79
CA ASN A 49 -10.70 -5.51 -9.15
C ASN A 49 -10.60 -4.30 -8.20
N VAL A 50 -10.18 -4.50 -6.94
CA VAL A 50 -10.01 -3.38 -5.99
C VAL A 50 -8.78 -2.58 -6.37
N LEU A 51 -7.64 -3.26 -6.62
CA LEU A 51 -6.42 -2.59 -7.09
C LEU A 51 -6.67 -1.84 -8.41
N LYS A 52 -7.33 -2.49 -9.39
CA LYS A 52 -7.61 -1.90 -10.71
C LYS A 52 -8.44 -0.62 -10.63
N ARG A 53 -9.42 -0.55 -9.72
CA ARG A 53 -10.23 0.66 -9.53
C ARG A 53 -9.46 1.82 -8.88
N ASN A 54 -8.48 1.52 -8.03
CA ASN A 54 -7.75 2.52 -7.27
C ASN A 54 -6.41 2.94 -7.89
N LEU A 55 -5.85 2.10 -8.78
CA LEU A 55 -4.59 2.36 -9.47
C LEU A 55 -4.76 2.11 -10.98
N PRO A 56 -5.19 3.13 -11.75
CA PRO A 56 -5.46 3.00 -13.19
C PRO A 56 -4.28 2.47 -14.02
N GLU A 57 -3.04 2.67 -13.55
CA GLU A 57 -1.81 2.19 -14.18
C GLU A 57 -1.80 0.66 -14.34
N THR A 58 -2.63 -0.06 -13.59
CA THR A 58 -2.81 -1.52 -13.71
C THR A 58 -3.34 -1.96 -15.07
N VAL A 59 -3.86 -1.05 -15.89
CA VAL A 59 -4.25 -1.35 -17.30
C VAL A 59 -3.07 -1.93 -18.10
N ASN A 60 -1.84 -1.50 -17.80
CA ASN A 60 -0.63 -1.99 -18.44
C ASN A 60 -0.20 -3.39 -17.95
N PHE A 61 -0.92 -3.96 -16.98
CA PHE A 61 -0.63 -5.24 -16.33
C PHE A 61 -1.86 -6.16 -16.30
N SER A 62 -2.74 -6.04 -17.28
CA SER A 62 -4.03 -6.76 -17.30
C SER A 62 -3.91 -8.28 -17.33
N ASP A 63 -2.79 -8.81 -17.84
CA ASP A 63 -2.43 -10.22 -17.92
C ASP A 63 -1.57 -10.71 -16.75
N LYS A 64 -1.27 -9.86 -15.77
CA LYS A 64 -0.42 -10.18 -14.61
C LYS A 64 -1.25 -10.50 -13.37
N LYS A 65 -0.67 -11.33 -12.48
CA LYS A 65 -1.29 -11.74 -11.21
C LYS A 65 -0.89 -10.83 -10.05
N TYR A 66 0.33 -10.34 -10.06
CA TYR A 66 0.91 -9.52 -8.99
C TYR A 66 1.54 -8.26 -9.56
N LEU A 67 1.51 -7.21 -8.76
CA LEU A 67 2.18 -5.94 -9.01
C LEU A 67 3.15 -5.63 -7.88
N GLU A 68 4.44 -5.55 -8.17
CA GLU A 68 5.43 -4.98 -7.27
C GLU A 68 5.50 -3.48 -7.50
N ILE A 69 5.55 -2.72 -6.41
CA ILE A 69 5.56 -1.25 -6.40
C ILE A 69 6.74 -0.79 -5.57
N GLY A 70 7.65 -0.08 -6.22
CA GLY A 70 8.79 0.56 -5.59
C GLY A 70 8.78 2.07 -5.85
N TRP A 71 9.29 2.85 -4.89
CA TRP A 71 9.52 4.28 -5.02
C TRP A 71 11.00 4.57 -4.78
N GLY A 72 11.58 5.52 -5.49
CA GLY A 72 12.97 5.87 -5.25
C GLY A 72 13.51 6.95 -6.17
N ASP A 73 14.82 7.17 -6.09
CA ASP A 73 15.53 8.14 -6.92
C ASP A 73 15.45 7.80 -8.42
N LYS A 74 15.09 8.80 -9.21
CA LYS A 74 14.90 8.64 -10.66
C LYS A 74 16.18 8.23 -11.38
N THR A 75 17.31 8.80 -11.00
CA THR A 75 18.59 8.59 -11.69
C THR A 75 19.15 7.21 -11.34
N PHE A 76 19.10 6.86 -10.07
CA PHE A 76 19.55 5.56 -9.58
C PHE A 76 18.71 4.40 -10.15
N TYR A 77 17.39 4.50 -10.10
CA TYR A 77 16.47 3.47 -10.60
C TYR A 77 16.57 3.24 -12.12
N LYS A 78 16.85 4.31 -12.89
CA LYS A 78 16.96 4.22 -14.35
C LYS A 78 18.37 3.91 -14.85
N ALA A 79 19.35 3.80 -13.97
CA ALA A 79 20.72 3.49 -14.33
C ALA A 79 20.85 2.02 -14.75
N SER A 80 21.52 1.77 -15.88
CA SER A 80 21.84 0.41 -16.36
C SER A 80 22.81 -0.32 -15.44
N ASN A 81 23.70 0.44 -14.77
CA ASN A 81 24.65 -0.05 -13.78
C ASN A 81 24.64 0.90 -12.57
N PRO A 82 23.73 0.72 -11.63
CA PRO A 82 23.68 1.56 -10.44
C PRO A 82 24.95 1.36 -9.59
N SER A 83 25.62 2.46 -9.24
CA SER A 83 26.83 2.44 -8.43
C SER A 83 26.58 2.97 -7.02
N PHE A 84 27.47 2.61 -6.10
CA PHE A 84 27.43 3.13 -4.74
C PHE A 84 27.53 4.67 -4.69
N SER A 85 28.34 5.27 -5.56
CA SER A 85 28.45 6.74 -5.69
C SER A 85 27.12 7.38 -6.12
N MET A 86 26.39 6.77 -7.03
CA MET A 86 25.06 7.28 -7.44
C MET A 86 24.04 7.21 -6.29
N ALA A 87 24.06 6.13 -5.51
CA ALA A 87 23.19 6.00 -4.33
C ALA A 87 23.56 7.08 -3.29
N PHE A 88 24.85 7.31 -3.06
CA PHE A 88 25.35 8.32 -2.12
C PHE A 88 25.02 9.74 -2.59
N ASP A 89 25.19 10.04 -3.88
CA ASP A 89 24.81 11.31 -4.47
C ASP A 89 23.31 11.59 -4.35
N ALA A 90 22.46 10.57 -4.57
CA ALA A 90 21.02 10.67 -4.42
C ALA A 90 20.61 10.99 -2.97
N LEU A 91 21.28 10.38 -1.99
CA LEU A 91 21.04 10.66 -0.57
C LEU A 91 21.37 12.10 -0.19
N LEU A 92 22.44 12.67 -0.75
CA LEU A 92 22.92 14.02 -0.41
C LEU A 92 22.25 15.15 -1.18
N LYS A 93 21.76 14.90 -2.40
CA LYS A 93 21.37 15.96 -3.36
C LYS A 93 19.87 16.12 -3.54
N SER A 94 19.00 15.64 -2.70
CA SER A 94 17.55 15.77 -2.90
C SER A 94 17.13 15.75 -4.38
N THR A 95 16.78 14.59 -4.91
CA THR A 95 16.56 14.34 -6.34
C THR A 95 15.12 14.02 -6.66
N SER A 96 14.76 14.10 -7.94
CA SER A 96 13.42 13.69 -8.42
C SER A 96 13.20 12.20 -8.21
N SER A 97 11.98 11.83 -7.84
CA SER A 97 11.58 10.45 -7.60
C SER A 97 10.75 9.86 -8.73
N VAL A 98 10.76 8.53 -8.80
CA VAL A 98 9.88 7.72 -9.64
C VAL A 98 9.22 6.61 -8.84
N ILE A 99 8.08 6.14 -9.32
CA ILE A 99 7.49 4.86 -8.94
C ILE A 99 7.82 3.86 -10.05
N HIS A 100 8.37 2.73 -9.65
CA HIS A 100 8.55 1.55 -10.47
C HIS A 100 7.38 0.60 -10.24
N LEU A 101 6.72 0.17 -11.30
CA LEU A 101 5.69 -0.84 -11.30
C LEU A 101 6.21 -2.05 -12.08
N TYR A 102 6.16 -3.24 -11.46
CA TYR A 102 6.55 -4.51 -12.09
C TYR A 102 5.46 -5.55 -11.94
N GLY A 103 4.88 -5.95 -13.07
CA GLY A 103 3.84 -7.00 -13.12
C GLY A 103 4.44 -8.37 -13.41
N PHE A 104 4.00 -9.41 -12.68
CA PHE A 104 4.48 -10.77 -12.87
C PHE A 104 3.42 -11.83 -12.58
N ASN A 105 3.64 -13.09 -13.07
CA ASN A 105 2.69 -14.20 -12.97
C ASN A 105 3.17 -15.35 -12.09
N GLN A 106 4.47 -15.43 -11.81
CA GLN A 106 5.06 -16.46 -10.96
C GLN A 106 4.71 -16.23 -9.50
N THR A 107 4.96 -17.21 -8.63
CA THR A 107 4.84 -16.99 -7.18
C THR A 107 5.84 -15.94 -6.72
N ILE A 108 5.50 -15.19 -5.67
CA ILE A 108 6.37 -14.15 -5.11
C ILE A 108 7.75 -14.74 -4.74
N ARG A 109 7.77 -15.92 -4.11
CA ARG A 109 9.00 -16.62 -3.72
C ARG A 109 9.85 -17.04 -4.94
N THR A 110 9.21 -17.41 -6.04
CA THR A 110 9.92 -17.78 -7.28
C THR A 110 10.50 -16.55 -7.98
N THR A 111 9.79 -15.44 -7.95
CA THR A 111 10.23 -14.17 -8.55
C THR A 111 11.38 -13.56 -7.75
N PHE A 112 11.28 -13.57 -6.42
CA PHE A 112 12.22 -12.95 -5.49
C PHE A 112 12.94 -13.99 -4.62
N LYS A 113 13.68 -14.91 -5.27
CA LYS A 113 14.28 -16.11 -4.65
C LYS A 113 15.20 -15.84 -3.46
N LYS A 114 15.91 -14.70 -3.46
CA LYS A 114 16.91 -14.34 -2.44
C LYS A 114 16.40 -13.27 -1.47
N ALA A 115 15.16 -12.81 -1.66
CA ALA A 115 14.60 -11.75 -0.84
C ALA A 115 14.02 -12.30 0.47
N GLU A 116 14.08 -11.51 1.51
CA GLU A 116 13.22 -11.66 2.67
C GLU A 116 11.82 -11.19 2.31
N ILE A 117 10.80 -11.95 2.70
CA ILE A 117 9.40 -11.64 2.38
C ILE A 117 8.59 -11.69 3.67
N ILE A 118 7.90 -10.59 3.98
CA ILE A 118 6.90 -10.52 5.05
C ILE A 118 5.52 -10.38 4.42
N GLU A 119 4.59 -11.25 4.81
CA GLU A 119 3.17 -11.17 4.45
C GLU A 119 2.42 -10.41 5.53
N LEU A 120 1.53 -9.49 5.11
CA LEU A 120 0.68 -8.69 5.98
C LEU A 120 -0.77 -8.83 5.55
N ASP A 121 -1.65 -9.03 6.52
CA ASP A 121 -3.10 -9.06 6.33
C ASP A 121 -3.71 -7.70 6.72
N LEU A 122 -4.28 -6.99 5.77
CA LEU A 122 -4.93 -5.69 5.98
C LEU A 122 -6.45 -5.85 5.90
N GLU A 123 -7.16 -5.20 6.80
CA GLU A 123 -8.59 -4.98 6.63
C GLU A 123 -8.85 -4.17 5.34
N GLU A 124 -9.97 -4.42 4.68
CA GLU A 124 -10.33 -3.78 3.39
C GLU A 124 -10.17 -2.26 3.43
N GLN A 125 -10.61 -1.61 4.52
CA GLN A 125 -10.50 -0.14 4.66
C GLN A 125 -9.03 0.33 4.73
N ASN A 126 -8.17 -0.43 5.38
CA ASN A 126 -6.76 -0.14 5.52
C ASN A 126 -6.01 -0.39 4.19
N TYR A 127 -6.40 -1.43 3.46
CA TYR A 127 -5.92 -1.66 2.10
C TYR A 127 -6.27 -0.49 1.16
N ILE A 128 -7.48 0.05 1.22
CA ILE A 128 -7.88 1.23 0.44
C ILE A 128 -7.04 2.47 0.82
N LYS A 129 -6.70 2.68 2.09
CA LYS A 129 -5.80 3.77 2.51
C LYS A 129 -4.39 3.60 1.91
N LEU A 130 -3.85 2.37 1.89
CA LEU A 130 -2.60 2.04 1.22
C LEU A 130 -2.66 2.41 -0.27
N LEU A 131 -3.71 1.97 -0.98
CA LEU A 131 -3.89 2.26 -2.40
C LEU A 131 -4.00 3.78 -2.67
N TYR A 132 -4.70 4.50 -1.80
CA TYR A 132 -4.79 5.96 -1.88
C TYR A 132 -3.42 6.63 -1.70
N PHE A 133 -2.61 6.16 -0.74
CA PHE A 133 -1.24 6.66 -0.54
C PHE A 133 -0.38 6.44 -1.80
N ILE A 134 -0.42 5.23 -2.37
CA ILE A 134 0.31 4.89 -3.60
C ILE A 134 -0.18 5.76 -4.76
N HIS A 135 -1.49 5.90 -4.95
CA HIS A 135 -2.08 6.74 -5.99
C HIS A 135 -1.62 8.20 -5.88
N LYS A 136 -1.61 8.75 -4.66
CA LYS A 136 -1.15 10.12 -4.38
C LYS A 136 0.35 10.31 -4.56
N SER A 137 1.13 9.24 -4.49
CA SER A 137 2.57 9.29 -4.73
C SER A 137 2.92 9.44 -6.21
N LEU A 138 2.00 9.14 -7.14
CA LEU A 138 2.19 9.32 -8.59
C LEU A 138 1.95 10.78 -9.01
N LYS A 139 2.80 11.32 -9.88
CA LYS A 139 2.47 12.55 -10.61
C LYS A 139 1.48 12.24 -11.72
N ARG A 140 0.45 13.08 -11.83
CA ARG A 140 -0.64 12.91 -12.78
C ARG A 140 -0.55 13.88 -13.95
N ASN A 141 -0.97 13.43 -15.13
CA ASN A 141 -1.27 14.24 -16.28
C ASN A 141 -2.61 14.96 -16.09
N ALA A 142 -2.97 15.88 -16.98
CA ALA A 142 -4.23 16.61 -16.93
C ALA A 142 -5.47 15.70 -17.07
N ASP A 143 -5.33 14.54 -17.73
CA ASP A 143 -6.38 13.53 -17.89
C ASP A 143 -6.50 12.57 -16.68
N GLY A 144 -5.69 12.77 -15.63
CA GLY A 144 -5.66 11.96 -14.45
C GLY A 144 -4.80 10.69 -14.55
N SER A 145 -4.24 10.36 -15.71
CA SER A 145 -3.30 9.24 -15.87
C SER A 145 -1.97 9.49 -15.17
N GLY A 146 -1.27 8.43 -14.76
CA GLY A 146 0.10 8.54 -14.25
C GLY A 146 1.06 9.01 -15.33
N ARG A 147 1.95 9.94 -14.99
CA ARG A 147 2.94 10.45 -15.94
C ARG A 147 4.04 9.42 -16.19
N LEU A 148 3.94 8.72 -17.31
CA LEU A 148 4.90 7.69 -17.72
C LEU A 148 6.28 8.31 -17.99
N GLU A 149 7.33 7.68 -17.45
CA GLU A 149 8.74 8.08 -17.59
C GLU A 149 9.55 7.07 -18.45
N GLY A 150 8.93 5.96 -18.83
CA GLY A 150 9.49 4.93 -19.70
C GLY A 150 9.40 3.51 -19.16
N SER A 151 10.02 2.58 -19.89
CA SER A 151 10.07 1.16 -19.49
C SER A 151 10.91 0.96 -18.25
N GLY A 152 10.52 0.00 -17.44
CA GLY A 152 11.22 -0.39 -16.21
C GLY A 152 12.34 -1.43 -16.45
N LEU A 153 12.81 -2.00 -15.34
CA LEU A 153 14.01 -2.85 -15.31
C LEU A 153 13.76 -4.28 -15.84
N TYR A 154 12.51 -4.75 -15.82
CA TYR A 154 12.15 -6.16 -16.08
C TYR A 154 11.47 -6.37 -17.43
N GLY A 155 11.87 -5.59 -18.44
CA GLY A 155 11.35 -5.66 -19.81
C GLY A 155 10.19 -4.72 -20.07
N LYS A 156 10.06 -4.32 -21.35
CA LYS A 156 9.15 -3.26 -21.80
C LYS A 156 7.66 -3.56 -21.57
N GLU A 157 7.30 -4.84 -21.45
CA GLU A 157 5.90 -5.28 -21.28
C GLU A 157 5.56 -5.62 -19.82
N ASN A 158 6.58 -5.71 -18.96
CA ASN A 158 6.42 -6.19 -17.60
C ASN A 158 6.63 -5.09 -16.56
N SER A 159 7.33 -4.01 -16.90
CA SER A 159 7.59 -2.96 -15.92
C SER A 159 7.70 -1.56 -16.53
N PHE A 160 7.28 -0.56 -15.74
CA PHE A 160 7.22 0.83 -16.14
C PHE A 160 7.66 1.74 -14.99
N PHE A 161 8.29 2.86 -15.36
CA PHE A 161 8.55 3.96 -14.46
C PHE A 161 7.53 5.08 -14.66
N TYR A 162 7.00 5.59 -13.56
CA TYR A 162 6.14 6.77 -13.53
C TYR A 162 6.77 7.86 -12.68
N ALA A 163 6.61 9.13 -13.08
CA ALA A 163 7.05 10.25 -12.28
C ALA A 163 6.32 10.22 -10.91
N ALA A 164 7.07 10.46 -9.83
CA ALA A 164 6.51 10.45 -8.50
C ALA A 164 6.54 11.84 -7.84
N ASN A 165 5.67 12.01 -6.86
CA ASN A 165 5.70 13.12 -5.93
C ASN A 165 6.72 12.85 -4.83
N GLY A 166 7.24 13.91 -4.22
CA GLY A 166 8.31 13.85 -3.23
C GLY A 166 9.69 13.88 -3.88
N GLN A 167 10.68 14.11 -3.05
CA GLN A 167 12.09 14.14 -3.41
C GLN A 167 12.82 13.07 -2.62
N PHE A 168 13.71 12.34 -3.28
CA PHE A 168 14.57 11.36 -2.64
C PHE A 168 15.74 12.07 -1.95
N HIS A 169 16.01 11.75 -0.71
CA HIS A 169 17.15 12.23 0.08
C HIS A 169 17.35 11.36 1.33
N MET A 170 18.41 11.60 2.10
CA MET A 170 18.80 10.77 3.24
C MET A 170 17.73 10.58 4.33
N PHE A 171 16.74 11.49 4.43
CA PHE A 171 15.60 11.39 5.37
C PHE A 171 14.31 10.97 4.69
N ASN A 172 14.33 10.72 3.40
CA ASN A 172 13.19 10.26 2.61
C ASN A 172 13.66 9.30 1.52
N THR A 173 13.95 8.08 1.93
CA THR A 173 14.44 7.00 1.07
C THR A 173 13.27 6.14 0.56
N CYS A 174 13.57 5.15 -0.28
CA CYS A 174 12.59 4.13 -0.69
C CYS A 174 11.98 3.42 0.52
N ASN A 175 12.77 3.12 1.55
CA ASN A 175 12.30 2.41 2.73
C ASN A 175 11.45 3.30 3.64
N THR A 176 11.79 4.59 3.77
CA THR A 176 10.93 5.58 4.44
C THR A 176 9.58 5.72 3.72
N TRP A 177 9.58 5.70 2.38
CA TRP A 177 8.33 5.76 1.62
C TRP A 177 7.45 4.53 1.86
N VAL A 178 8.03 3.31 1.88
CA VAL A 178 7.29 2.08 2.22
C VAL A 178 6.78 2.12 3.65
N ALA A 179 7.60 2.60 4.62
CA ALA A 179 7.17 2.77 6.00
C ALA A 179 5.93 3.68 6.11
N ASN A 180 5.94 4.83 5.42
CA ASN A 180 4.80 5.75 5.37
C ASN A 180 3.58 5.11 4.68
N ALA A 181 3.79 4.30 3.64
CA ALA A 181 2.72 3.59 2.95
C ALA A 181 2.00 2.61 3.87
N ILE A 182 2.73 1.73 4.58
CA ILE A 182 2.12 0.76 5.50
C ILE A 182 1.58 1.44 6.76
N GLN A 183 2.18 2.53 7.23
CA GLN A 183 1.62 3.34 8.31
C GLN A 183 0.27 3.95 7.91
N SER A 184 0.12 4.41 6.67
CA SER A 184 -1.19 4.88 6.15
C SER A 184 -2.26 3.78 6.15
N ALA A 185 -1.84 2.52 6.09
CA ALA A 185 -2.68 1.32 6.19
C ALA A 185 -2.95 0.87 7.63
N GLY A 186 -2.59 1.67 8.64
CA GLY A 186 -2.86 1.39 10.05
C GLY A 186 -1.82 0.48 10.73
N ILE A 187 -0.67 0.22 10.10
CA ILE A 187 0.43 -0.50 10.75
C ILE A 187 1.22 0.49 11.60
N GLU A 188 1.16 0.32 12.91
CA GLU A 188 1.72 1.27 13.88
C GLU A 188 3.24 1.11 14.03
N ILE A 189 3.98 1.63 13.02
CA ILE A 189 5.44 1.74 13.07
C ILE A 189 5.87 3.19 13.06
N ASN A 190 7.00 3.52 13.68
CA ASN A 190 7.56 4.86 13.62
C ASN A 190 8.42 5.02 12.36
N SER A 191 7.88 5.65 11.32
CA SER A 191 8.55 5.83 10.04
C SER A 191 9.71 6.85 10.07
N TYR A 192 9.80 7.69 11.11
CA TYR A 192 10.76 8.81 11.17
C TYR A 192 12.22 8.36 11.11
N ASN A 193 12.55 7.21 11.72
CA ASN A 193 13.92 6.68 11.76
C ASN A 193 14.17 5.54 10.76
N ILE A 194 13.22 5.24 9.89
CA ILE A 194 13.33 4.15 8.92
C ILE A 194 13.96 4.67 7.63
N VAL A 195 15.25 4.40 7.46
CA VAL A 195 16.04 4.79 6.29
C VAL A 195 16.52 3.57 5.50
N THR A 196 16.86 2.47 6.20
CA THR A 196 17.38 1.24 5.59
C THR A 196 16.29 0.17 5.44
N SER A 197 16.53 -0.79 4.56
CA SER A 197 15.64 -1.96 4.41
C SER A 197 15.54 -2.77 5.71
N ASP A 198 16.67 -2.97 6.40
CA ASP A 198 16.69 -3.74 7.64
C ASP A 198 15.90 -3.05 8.74
N SER A 199 16.05 -1.72 8.90
CA SER A 199 15.28 -0.97 9.91
C SER A 199 13.77 -1.04 9.65
N LEU A 200 13.35 -1.05 8.38
CA LEU A 200 11.94 -1.24 8.01
C LEU A 200 11.45 -2.65 8.36
N MET A 201 12.20 -3.68 7.93
CA MET A 201 11.78 -5.07 8.15
C MET A 201 11.78 -5.43 9.64
N ASP A 202 12.74 -4.89 10.44
CA ASP A 202 12.76 -5.03 11.89
C ASP A 202 11.52 -4.41 12.54
N ALA A 203 11.19 -3.16 12.19
CA ALA A 203 10.02 -2.48 12.72
C ALA A 203 8.71 -3.23 12.42
N VAL A 204 8.59 -3.79 11.20
CA VAL A 204 7.41 -4.59 10.83
C VAL A 204 7.36 -5.92 11.60
N ARG A 205 8.50 -6.59 11.79
CA ARG A 205 8.57 -7.82 12.60
C ARG A 205 8.19 -7.57 14.06
N ASP A 206 8.65 -6.45 14.62
CA ASP A 206 8.33 -6.09 16.00
C ASP A 206 6.84 -5.78 16.17
N TRP A 207 6.25 -5.07 15.20
CA TRP A 207 4.81 -4.84 15.18
C TRP A 207 4.03 -6.17 15.10
N LEU A 208 4.40 -7.09 14.21
CA LEU A 208 3.75 -8.42 14.07
C LEU A 208 3.83 -9.30 15.33
N ARG A 209 4.83 -9.08 16.20
CA ARG A 209 4.94 -9.81 17.49
C ARG A 209 4.06 -9.21 18.57
N ALA A 210 3.66 -7.95 18.41
CA ALA A 210 2.84 -7.22 19.38
C ALA A 210 1.33 -7.39 19.15
N GLU A 211 0.91 -7.80 17.93
CA GLU A 211 -0.47 -8.12 17.54
C GLU A 211 -0.87 -9.54 17.98
#